data_ef5ec4165b530978ce2bf56c89ec88dc
#
_entry.id   ef5ec4165b530978ce2bf56c89ec88dc
#
_cell.length_a   1.000
_cell.length_b   1.000
_cell.length_c   1.000
_cell.angle_alpha   90.00
_cell.angle_beta   90.00
_cell.angle_gamma   90.00
#
_symmetry.space_group_name_H-M   'P 1'
#
loop_
_entity.id
_entity.type
_entity.pdbx_description
1 polymer ?
#
loop_
_entity_poly.entity_id
_entity_poly.type
_entity_poly.pdbx_seq_one_letter_code
_entity_poly.pdbx_strand_id
1 'polypeptide(L)'
;EQAIATEARTIAQGLYARHIANNEQFTNPLTVLIILNKIGAKHLLLEHVHSALVEITAPDIAEQILEQHYFCDTVVNRMVSKLTDQNLYRQLRIKYNIFKQYQLDHDLDHADIEDATRLNPEQERLASMYVEEMCSNFKPSHILQTMDLILFHAEVDMPIYVENNSPLLGKMRQMVLVDDIREIQLIKNRLWNGVHAMTTWYATRLGYETIGLAMTDQKVRQFMEGLLEEVK
;
A
#
# COMPACT_ATOMS: atom_id res chain seq x y z
N GLU A 1 -12.21 -12.20 6.81
CA GLU A 1 -12.57 -13.55 6.30
C GLU A 1 -13.62 -13.49 5.20
N GLN A 2 -14.75 -12.80 5.37
CA GLN A 2 -15.82 -12.71 4.36
C GLN A 2 -15.34 -12.15 3.00
N ALA A 3 -14.48 -11.14 3.00
CA ALA A 3 -13.90 -10.60 1.76
C ALA A 3 -13.02 -11.63 1.03
N ILE A 4 -12.22 -12.41 1.77
CA ILE A 4 -11.37 -13.46 1.19
C ILE A 4 -12.23 -14.54 0.54
N ALA A 5 -13.32 -14.95 1.18
CA ALA A 5 -14.23 -15.95 0.63
C ALA A 5 -14.92 -15.47 -0.66
N THR A 6 -15.25 -14.18 -0.76
CA THR A 6 -15.83 -13.59 -1.98
C THR A 6 -14.82 -13.59 -3.12
N GLU A 7 -13.61 -13.11 -2.86
CA GLU A 7 -12.53 -13.11 -3.86
C GLU A 7 -12.13 -14.51 -4.29
N ALA A 8 -12.11 -15.47 -3.37
CA ALA A 8 -11.80 -16.86 -3.65
C ALA A 8 -12.78 -17.49 -4.66
N ARG A 9 -14.08 -17.16 -4.58
CA ARG A 9 -15.07 -17.61 -5.55
C ARG A 9 -14.81 -17.06 -6.95
N THR A 10 -14.47 -15.78 -7.04
CA THR A 10 -14.11 -15.14 -8.31
C THR A 10 -12.87 -15.78 -8.92
N ILE A 11 -11.85 -16.03 -8.10
CA ILE A 11 -10.63 -16.72 -8.52
C ILE A 11 -10.94 -18.14 -9.00
N ALA A 12 -11.70 -18.90 -8.23
CA ALA A 12 -12.10 -20.28 -8.59
C ALA A 12 -12.83 -20.35 -9.93
N GLN A 13 -13.80 -19.46 -10.13
CA GLN A 13 -14.54 -19.36 -11.41
C GLN A 13 -13.61 -19.04 -12.58
N GLY A 14 -12.68 -18.08 -12.38
CA GLY A 14 -11.70 -17.71 -13.40
C GLY A 14 -10.74 -18.84 -13.75
N LEU A 15 -10.23 -19.57 -12.75
CA LEU A 15 -9.35 -20.72 -12.95
C LEU A 15 -10.06 -21.85 -13.65
N TYR A 16 -11.30 -22.17 -13.25
CA TYR A 16 -12.12 -23.20 -13.89
C TYR A 16 -12.45 -22.84 -15.34
N ALA A 17 -12.89 -21.61 -15.61
CA ALA A 17 -13.16 -21.16 -16.97
C ALA A 17 -11.92 -21.25 -17.87
N ARG A 18 -10.75 -20.95 -17.33
CA ARG A 18 -9.47 -21.09 -18.04
C ARG A 18 -9.12 -22.55 -18.30
N HIS A 19 -9.35 -23.43 -17.34
CA HIS A 19 -9.15 -24.88 -17.50
C HIS A 19 -10.00 -25.43 -18.65
N ILE A 20 -11.29 -25.11 -18.70
CA ILE A 20 -12.20 -25.52 -19.79
C ILE A 20 -11.76 -24.92 -21.14
N ALA A 21 -11.43 -23.63 -21.18
CA ALA A 21 -11.01 -22.95 -22.42
C ALA A 21 -9.75 -23.55 -23.05
N ASN A 22 -8.89 -24.16 -22.25
CA ASN A 22 -7.66 -24.82 -22.69
C ASN A 22 -7.86 -26.32 -23.02
N ASN A 23 -9.11 -26.79 -23.14
CA ASN A 23 -9.45 -28.21 -23.38
C ASN A 23 -8.79 -29.14 -22.36
N GLU A 24 -8.75 -28.73 -21.09
CA GLU A 24 -8.11 -29.49 -20.00
C GLU A 24 -6.59 -29.67 -20.18
N GLN A 25 -6.03 -29.09 -21.25
CA GLN A 25 -4.57 -29.06 -21.47
C GLN A 25 -3.97 -27.78 -20.89
N PHE A 26 -3.04 -27.98 -20.00
CA PHE A 26 -2.43 -26.86 -19.28
C PHE A 26 -1.24 -26.30 -20.03
N THR A 27 -1.32 -25.05 -20.48
CA THR A 27 -0.25 -24.44 -21.29
C THR A 27 0.43 -23.24 -20.63
N ASN A 28 -0.26 -22.51 -19.73
CA ASN A 28 0.27 -21.27 -19.15
C ASN A 28 -0.13 -21.11 -17.68
N PRO A 29 0.76 -21.35 -16.70
CA PRO A 29 0.49 -21.10 -15.30
C PRO A 29 0.23 -19.62 -15.00
N LEU A 30 -0.72 -19.34 -14.11
CA LEU A 30 -0.89 -18.03 -13.52
C LEU A 30 -0.11 -17.95 -12.21
N THR A 31 0.36 -16.77 -11.91
CA THR A 31 0.88 -16.42 -10.57
C THR A 31 -0.09 -15.47 -9.92
N VAL A 32 -0.69 -15.91 -8.81
CA VAL A 32 -1.59 -15.12 -7.98
C VAL A 32 -0.77 -14.51 -6.85
N LEU A 33 -0.63 -13.19 -6.85
CA LEU A 33 0.05 -12.44 -5.78
C LEU A 33 -0.97 -12.07 -4.70
N ILE A 34 -0.73 -12.53 -3.48
CA ILE A 34 -1.63 -12.34 -2.36
C ILE A 34 -1.14 -11.15 -1.54
N ILE A 35 -1.77 -9.98 -1.75
CA ILE A 35 -1.40 -8.72 -1.09
C ILE A 35 -2.32 -8.51 0.11
N LEU A 36 -2.08 -9.25 1.18
CA LEU A 36 -2.85 -9.14 2.41
C LEU A 36 -1.93 -8.96 3.63
N ASN A 37 -2.36 -8.10 4.54
CA ASN A 37 -1.65 -7.83 5.79
C ASN A 37 -1.96 -8.91 6.86
N LYS A 38 -1.90 -10.18 6.45
CA LYS A 38 -2.24 -11.33 7.31
C LYS A 38 -1.22 -12.44 7.11
N ILE A 39 -0.63 -12.90 8.21
CA ILE A 39 0.23 -14.09 8.20
C ILE A 39 -0.62 -15.32 7.86
N GLY A 40 -0.13 -16.14 6.92
CA GLY A 40 -0.85 -17.31 6.45
C GLY A 40 -2.02 -17.02 5.52
N ALA A 41 -2.06 -15.85 4.89
CA ALA A 41 -3.11 -15.46 3.96
C ALA A 41 -3.21 -16.42 2.77
N LYS A 42 -2.08 -16.93 2.27
CA LYS A 42 -2.05 -17.93 1.20
C LYS A 42 -2.82 -19.19 1.56
N HIS A 43 -2.59 -19.77 2.73
CA HIS A 43 -3.31 -20.96 3.16
C HIS A 43 -4.82 -20.73 3.22
N LEU A 44 -5.23 -19.65 3.84
CA LEU A 44 -6.64 -19.30 3.96
C LEU A 44 -7.30 -19.09 2.58
N LEU A 45 -6.60 -18.40 1.68
CA LEU A 45 -7.11 -18.20 0.32
C LEU A 45 -7.22 -19.52 -0.43
N LEU A 46 -6.19 -20.36 -0.37
CA LEU A 46 -6.19 -21.67 -1.05
C LEU A 46 -7.31 -22.58 -0.54
N GLU A 47 -7.57 -22.62 0.76
CA GLU A 47 -8.70 -23.38 1.34
C GLU A 47 -10.04 -22.91 0.77
N HIS A 48 -10.25 -21.60 0.69
CA HIS A 48 -11.49 -21.05 0.13
C HIS A 48 -11.60 -21.25 -1.38
N VAL A 49 -10.50 -21.11 -2.13
CA VAL A 49 -10.48 -21.35 -3.58
C VAL A 49 -10.73 -22.82 -3.88
N HIS A 50 -10.10 -23.74 -3.15
CA HIS A 50 -10.33 -25.15 -3.28
C HIS A 50 -11.80 -25.51 -3.00
N SER A 51 -12.36 -25.03 -1.89
CA SER A 51 -13.77 -25.25 -1.55
C SER A 51 -14.71 -24.74 -2.65
N ALA A 52 -14.43 -23.55 -3.19
CA ALA A 52 -15.23 -22.96 -4.27
C ALA A 52 -15.07 -23.73 -5.61
N LEU A 53 -13.90 -24.31 -5.88
CA LEU A 53 -13.70 -25.18 -7.04
C LEU A 53 -14.49 -26.48 -6.89
N VAL A 54 -14.47 -27.10 -5.72
CA VAL A 54 -15.23 -28.33 -5.45
C VAL A 54 -16.75 -28.13 -5.56
N GLU A 55 -17.25 -26.90 -5.38
CA GLU A 55 -18.67 -26.57 -5.63
C GLU A 55 -19.03 -26.60 -7.13
N ILE A 56 -18.07 -26.43 -8.04
CA ILE A 56 -18.30 -26.28 -9.47
C ILE A 56 -17.68 -27.40 -10.32
N THR A 57 -16.79 -28.20 -9.74
CA THR A 57 -16.17 -29.35 -10.45
C THR A 57 -15.86 -30.49 -9.47
N ALA A 58 -15.35 -31.62 -9.98
CA ALA A 58 -14.96 -32.76 -9.15
C ALA A 58 -13.70 -32.43 -8.32
N PRO A 59 -13.54 -33.00 -7.10
CA PRO A 59 -12.43 -32.70 -6.22
C PRO A 59 -11.03 -32.92 -6.83
N ASP A 60 -10.87 -33.98 -7.59
CA ASP A 60 -9.63 -34.31 -8.29
C ASP A 60 -9.27 -33.28 -9.37
N ILE A 61 -10.27 -32.75 -10.08
CA ILE A 61 -10.08 -31.66 -11.03
C ILE A 61 -9.75 -30.36 -10.30
N ALA A 62 -10.37 -30.11 -9.15
CA ALA A 62 -10.08 -28.93 -8.35
C ALA A 62 -8.61 -28.92 -7.88
N GLU A 63 -8.10 -30.03 -7.39
CA GLU A 63 -6.71 -30.21 -7.01
C GLU A 63 -5.78 -30.00 -8.21
N GLN A 64 -6.08 -30.65 -9.34
CA GLN A 64 -5.30 -30.50 -10.57
C GLN A 64 -5.22 -29.04 -11.03
N ILE A 65 -6.33 -28.30 -10.95
CA ILE A 65 -6.34 -26.86 -11.31
C ILE A 65 -5.43 -26.07 -10.38
N LEU A 66 -5.48 -26.31 -9.07
CA LEU A 66 -4.65 -25.57 -8.12
C LEU A 66 -3.15 -25.88 -8.29
N GLU A 67 -2.78 -27.13 -8.52
CA GLU A 67 -1.39 -27.54 -8.75
C GLU A 67 -0.78 -26.92 -10.02
N GLN A 68 -1.62 -26.51 -10.96
CA GLN A 68 -1.20 -25.89 -12.20
C GLN A 68 -0.88 -24.40 -12.08
N HIS A 69 -1.16 -23.77 -10.94
CA HIS A 69 -1.00 -22.34 -10.73
C HIS A 69 -0.14 -22.04 -9.50
N TYR A 70 0.46 -20.87 -9.49
CA TYR A 70 1.31 -20.44 -8.39
C TYR A 70 0.56 -19.43 -7.52
N PHE A 71 0.60 -19.65 -6.20
CA PHE A 71 0.08 -18.71 -5.21
C PHE A 71 1.23 -18.26 -4.33
N CYS A 72 1.48 -16.96 -4.32
CA CYS A 72 2.61 -16.37 -3.62
C CYS A 72 2.13 -15.34 -2.62
N ASP A 73 2.47 -15.54 -1.35
CA ASP A 73 2.32 -14.49 -0.34
C ASP A 73 3.23 -13.32 -0.68
N THR A 74 2.76 -12.12 -0.41
CA THR A 74 3.54 -10.89 -0.64
C THR A 74 3.55 -9.99 0.59
N VAL A 75 4.61 -9.19 0.70
CA VAL A 75 4.67 -8.09 1.66
C VAL A 75 4.94 -6.80 0.91
N VAL A 76 3.95 -5.92 0.91
CA VAL A 76 4.08 -4.57 0.39
C VAL A 76 4.36 -3.64 1.58
N ASN A 77 5.58 -3.13 1.63
CA ASN A 77 6.02 -2.24 2.69
C ASN A 77 5.98 -0.77 2.24
N ARG A 78 4.92 -0.41 1.53
CA ARG A 78 4.73 0.92 0.97
C ARG A 78 3.49 1.56 1.58
N MET A 79 3.66 2.76 2.13
CA MET A 79 2.52 3.57 2.50
C MET A 79 1.92 4.22 1.25
N VAL A 80 0.62 3.99 1.07
CA VAL A 80 -0.15 4.61 -0.01
C VAL A 80 -1.35 5.32 0.61
N SER A 81 -1.47 6.59 0.38
CA SER A 81 -2.60 7.38 0.83
C SER A 81 -3.31 8.06 -0.35
N LYS A 82 -4.63 8.02 -0.33
CA LYS A 82 -5.43 8.82 -1.27
C LYS A 82 -5.22 10.28 -0.93
N LEU A 83 -4.92 11.10 -1.93
CA LEU A 83 -4.83 12.54 -1.75
C LEU A 83 -6.21 13.12 -1.42
N THR A 84 -6.30 13.81 -0.28
CA THR A 84 -7.47 14.61 0.06
C THR A 84 -7.48 15.91 -0.76
N ASP A 85 -8.65 16.57 -0.87
CA ASP A 85 -8.75 17.87 -1.54
C ASP A 85 -7.77 18.88 -0.97
N GLN A 86 -7.63 18.93 0.35
CA GLN A 86 -6.69 19.82 1.03
C GLN A 86 -5.24 19.53 0.65
N ASN A 87 -4.82 18.26 0.69
CA ASN A 87 -3.46 17.88 0.34
C ASN A 87 -3.17 18.12 -1.14
N LEU A 88 -4.12 17.80 -2.02
CA LEU A 88 -3.97 18.03 -3.45
C LEU A 88 -3.84 19.52 -3.76
N TYR A 89 -4.73 20.33 -3.18
CA TYR A 89 -4.70 21.78 -3.36
C TYR A 89 -3.39 22.39 -2.83
N ARG A 90 -2.97 21.96 -1.62
CA ARG A 90 -1.72 22.40 -1.02
C ARG A 90 -0.52 22.07 -1.90
N GLN A 91 -0.41 20.86 -2.40
CA GLN A 91 0.70 20.46 -3.28
C GLN A 91 0.70 21.21 -4.60
N LEU A 92 -0.45 21.33 -5.26
CA LEU A 92 -0.56 22.04 -6.51
C LEU A 92 -0.20 23.52 -6.36
N ARG A 93 -0.69 24.16 -5.31
CA ARG A 93 -0.45 25.59 -5.11
C ARG A 93 0.96 25.90 -4.60
N ILE A 94 1.47 25.14 -3.65
CA ILE A 94 2.83 25.34 -3.17
C ILE A 94 3.81 25.12 -4.32
N LYS A 95 3.68 24.04 -5.05
CA LYS A 95 4.53 23.77 -6.21
C LYS A 95 4.36 24.84 -7.31
N TYR A 96 3.14 25.28 -7.56
CA TYR A 96 2.90 26.35 -8.55
C TYR A 96 3.51 27.68 -8.13
N ASN A 97 3.33 28.11 -6.89
CA ASN A 97 3.89 29.36 -6.39
C ASN A 97 5.42 29.34 -6.36
N ILE A 98 6.00 28.20 -5.95
CA ILE A 98 7.44 27.98 -5.98
C ILE A 98 7.93 28.01 -7.42
N PHE A 99 7.30 27.24 -8.31
CA PHE A 99 7.67 27.23 -9.73
C PHE A 99 7.58 28.63 -10.36
N LYS A 100 6.54 29.39 -10.04
CA LYS A 100 6.38 30.76 -10.52
C LYS A 100 7.43 31.72 -9.95
N GLN A 101 7.83 31.56 -8.70
CA GLN A 101 8.85 32.37 -8.04
C GLN A 101 10.24 32.05 -8.61
N TYR A 102 10.52 30.77 -8.86
CA TYR A 102 11.78 30.30 -9.43
C TYR A 102 11.91 30.51 -10.94
N GLN A 103 10.83 30.49 -11.70
CA GLN A 103 10.86 30.90 -13.14
C GLN A 103 11.29 32.37 -13.29
N LEU A 104 11.10 33.19 -12.25
CA LEU A 104 11.51 34.58 -12.27
C LEU A 104 12.99 34.78 -11.91
N ASP A 105 13.61 33.82 -11.22
CA ASP A 105 14.88 34.05 -10.57
C ASP A 105 16.09 33.23 -11.01
N HIS A 106 16.01 32.08 -11.65
CA HIS A 106 17.22 31.38 -12.16
C HIS A 106 16.95 29.94 -12.66
N ASP A 107 17.86 29.43 -13.50
CA ASP A 107 18.09 28.03 -13.88
C ASP A 107 18.60 27.20 -12.69
N LEU A 108 17.70 26.68 -11.85
CA LEU A 108 18.07 25.84 -10.70
C LEU A 108 17.73 24.36 -10.96
N ASP A 109 18.62 23.49 -10.47
CA ASP A 109 18.46 22.04 -10.51
C ASP A 109 17.29 21.55 -9.65
N HIS A 110 16.64 20.43 -10.03
CA HIS A 110 15.47 19.87 -9.35
C HIS A 110 15.69 19.57 -7.85
N ALA A 111 16.92 19.27 -7.43
CA ALA A 111 17.28 19.02 -6.04
C ALA A 111 17.17 20.27 -5.14
N ASP A 112 17.50 21.43 -5.65
CA ASP A 112 17.44 22.69 -4.91
C ASP A 112 16.00 23.16 -4.67
N ILE A 113 15.06 22.72 -5.51
CA ILE A 113 13.64 23.01 -5.38
C ILE A 113 13.00 22.26 -4.19
N GLU A 114 13.42 21.04 -3.90
CA GLU A 114 12.88 20.25 -2.79
C GLU A 114 13.26 20.82 -1.41
N ASP A 115 14.48 21.32 -1.24
CA ASP A 115 14.91 21.94 0.02
C ASP A 115 14.30 23.34 0.22
N ALA A 116 14.11 24.10 -0.84
CA ALA A 116 13.44 25.41 -0.78
C ALA A 116 11.92 25.31 -0.51
N THR A 117 11.32 24.12 -0.64
CA THR A 117 9.89 23.89 -0.37
C THR A 117 9.56 23.65 1.10
N ARG A 118 10.54 23.55 1.98
CA ARG A 118 10.31 23.40 3.41
C ARG A 118 9.84 24.73 4.01
N LEU A 119 8.55 24.81 4.26
CA LEU A 119 7.95 25.94 4.93
C LEU A 119 8.37 25.94 6.42
N ASN A 120 8.62 27.11 6.98
CA ASN A 120 8.73 27.25 8.42
C ASN A 120 7.35 27.04 9.09
N PRO A 121 7.27 26.78 10.41
CA PRO A 121 5.99 26.47 11.09
C PRO A 121 4.92 27.55 10.95
N GLU A 122 5.29 28.82 10.85
CA GLU A 122 4.35 29.94 10.68
C GLU A 122 3.81 30.00 9.26
N GLN A 123 4.67 29.79 8.26
CA GLN A 123 4.28 29.66 6.86
C GLN A 123 3.38 28.44 6.64
N GLU A 124 3.65 27.33 7.35
CA GLU A 124 2.81 26.14 7.34
C GLU A 124 1.40 26.41 7.86
N ARG A 125 1.30 27.14 8.98
CA ARG A 125 0.01 27.52 9.57
C ARG A 125 -0.80 28.40 8.63
N LEU A 126 -0.17 29.44 8.05
CA LEU A 126 -0.82 30.34 7.10
C LEU A 126 -1.25 29.60 5.82
N ALA A 127 -0.42 28.71 5.30
CA ALA A 127 -0.75 27.88 4.16
C ALA A 127 -1.94 26.96 4.45
N SER A 128 -2.02 26.38 5.66
CA SER A 128 -3.12 25.51 6.08
C SER A 128 -4.44 26.27 6.16
N MET A 129 -4.47 27.41 6.81
CA MET A 129 -5.66 28.28 6.89
C MET A 129 -6.17 28.67 5.50
N TYR A 130 -5.26 29.03 4.62
CA TYR A 130 -5.60 29.43 3.25
C TYR A 130 -6.12 28.25 2.42
N VAL A 131 -5.57 27.05 2.62
CA VAL A 131 -6.02 25.82 1.97
C VAL A 131 -7.43 25.44 2.44
N GLU A 132 -7.72 25.57 3.74
CA GLU A 132 -9.07 25.31 4.27
C GLU A 132 -10.12 26.23 3.64
N GLU A 133 -9.83 27.53 3.55
CA GLU A 133 -10.70 28.50 2.91
C GLU A 133 -10.94 28.17 1.43
N MET A 134 -9.91 27.80 0.70
CA MET A 134 -10.04 27.48 -0.72
C MET A 134 -10.75 26.14 -0.96
N CYS A 135 -10.56 25.14 -0.11
CA CYS A 135 -11.26 23.86 -0.22
C CYS A 135 -12.74 23.97 0.13
N SER A 136 -13.17 24.99 0.88
CA SER A 136 -14.57 25.28 1.11
C SER A 136 -15.31 25.71 -0.17
N ASN A 137 -14.61 26.38 -1.08
CA ASN A 137 -15.14 26.93 -2.31
C ASN A 137 -14.89 26.08 -3.56
N PHE A 138 -13.85 25.26 -3.51
CA PHE A 138 -13.41 24.46 -4.66
C PHE A 138 -12.86 23.11 -4.23
N LYS A 139 -13.43 22.02 -4.76
CA LYS A 139 -13.02 20.65 -4.48
C LYS A 139 -12.30 20.03 -5.69
N PRO A 140 -10.97 19.99 -5.71
CA PRO A 140 -10.21 19.37 -6.79
C PRO A 140 -10.63 17.93 -7.09
N SER A 141 -11.10 17.17 -6.08
CA SER A 141 -11.60 15.81 -6.27
C SER A 141 -12.77 15.72 -7.24
N HIS A 142 -13.62 16.76 -7.35
CA HIS A 142 -14.72 16.75 -8.30
C HIS A 142 -14.22 16.80 -9.76
N ILE A 143 -13.16 17.54 -10.02
CA ILE A 143 -12.54 17.56 -11.37
C ILE A 143 -11.92 16.20 -11.69
N LEU A 144 -11.19 15.63 -10.72
CA LEU A 144 -10.57 14.32 -10.90
C LEU A 144 -11.62 13.23 -11.13
N GLN A 145 -12.75 13.27 -10.41
CA GLN A 145 -13.87 12.35 -10.63
C GLN A 145 -14.48 12.49 -12.03
N THR A 146 -14.65 13.74 -12.52
CA THR A 146 -15.14 13.97 -13.89
C THR A 146 -14.19 13.42 -14.95
N MET A 147 -12.91 13.32 -14.65
CA MET A 147 -11.87 12.76 -15.51
C MET A 147 -11.60 11.28 -15.25
N ASP A 148 -12.36 10.61 -14.38
CA ASP A 148 -12.11 9.25 -13.90
C ASP A 148 -10.70 9.04 -13.34
N LEU A 149 -10.12 10.05 -12.70
CA LEU A 149 -8.79 10.03 -12.14
C LEU A 149 -8.83 9.91 -10.62
N ILE A 150 -7.99 9.03 -10.08
CA ILE A 150 -7.73 8.91 -8.64
C ILE A 150 -6.23 9.11 -8.42
N LEU A 151 -5.87 10.09 -7.59
CA LEU A 151 -4.48 10.35 -7.24
C LEU A 151 -4.13 9.78 -5.87
N PHE A 152 -3.00 9.11 -5.81
CA PHE A 152 -2.42 8.58 -4.59
C PHE A 152 -1.03 9.16 -4.37
N HIS A 153 -0.72 9.41 -3.12
CA HIS A 153 0.64 9.64 -2.67
C HIS A 153 1.22 8.30 -2.20
N ALA A 154 2.35 7.93 -2.73
CA ALA A 154 3.02 6.67 -2.38
C ALA A 154 4.52 6.91 -2.21
N GLU A 155 5.13 6.13 -1.32
CA GLU A 155 6.59 6.10 -1.19
C GLU A 155 7.23 5.56 -2.47
N VAL A 156 8.34 6.17 -2.88
CA VAL A 156 9.13 5.76 -4.04
C VAL A 156 10.13 4.69 -3.61
N ASP A 157 10.47 3.79 -4.52
CA ASP A 157 11.56 2.80 -4.39
C ASP A 157 11.42 1.74 -3.27
N MET A 158 10.22 1.56 -2.72
CA MET A 158 9.97 0.48 -1.76
C MET A 158 9.74 -0.85 -2.51
N PRO A 159 10.55 -1.87 -2.23
CA PRO A 159 10.41 -3.16 -2.89
C PRO A 159 9.14 -3.89 -2.45
N ILE A 160 8.64 -4.74 -3.33
CA ILE A 160 7.62 -5.73 -3.01
C ILE A 160 8.34 -7.04 -2.72
N TYR A 161 8.24 -7.54 -1.49
CA TYR A 161 8.75 -8.86 -1.14
C TYR A 161 7.73 -9.91 -1.55
N VAL A 162 8.17 -10.94 -2.24
CA VAL A 162 7.32 -12.00 -2.77
C VAL A 162 7.93 -13.35 -2.47
N GLU A 163 7.11 -14.29 -2.03
CA GLU A 163 7.50 -15.68 -1.86
C GLU A 163 8.04 -16.25 -3.17
N ASN A 164 9.22 -16.84 -3.12
CA ASN A 164 9.90 -17.41 -4.29
C ASN A 164 9.29 -18.76 -4.70
N ASN A 165 8.05 -18.72 -5.16
CA ASN A 165 7.26 -19.92 -5.51
C ASN A 165 6.78 -19.93 -6.96
N SER A 166 7.25 -19.00 -7.80
CA SER A 166 6.88 -18.96 -9.22
C SER A 166 8.06 -18.58 -10.10
N PRO A 167 8.33 -19.32 -11.16
CA PRO A 167 9.41 -19.02 -12.10
C PRO A 167 9.17 -17.75 -12.92
N LEU A 168 7.94 -17.22 -12.91
CA LEU A 168 7.59 -16.01 -13.66
C LEU A 168 8.05 -14.73 -12.94
N LEU A 169 8.22 -14.78 -11.63
CA LEU A 169 8.52 -13.61 -10.79
C LEU A 169 9.95 -13.09 -10.99
N GLY A 170 10.91 -13.95 -11.32
CA GLY A 170 12.30 -13.54 -11.54
C GLY A 170 12.51 -12.57 -12.72
N LYS A 171 11.49 -12.34 -13.54
CA LYS A 171 11.50 -11.39 -14.66
C LYS A 171 10.91 -10.03 -14.32
N MET A 172 10.32 -9.88 -13.13
CA MET A 172 9.62 -8.65 -12.73
C MET A 172 10.59 -7.71 -11.99
N ARG A 173 10.56 -6.43 -12.38
CA ARG A 173 11.36 -5.40 -11.72
C ARG A 173 10.74 -5.02 -10.37
N GLN A 174 11.56 -4.57 -9.44
CA GLN A 174 11.16 -4.10 -8.09
C GLN A 174 10.52 -5.18 -7.20
N MET A 175 10.64 -6.45 -7.56
CA MET A 175 10.28 -7.56 -6.70
C MET A 175 11.54 -8.16 -6.07
N VAL A 176 11.49 -8.39 -4.76
CA VAL A 176 12.50 -9.10 -4.01
C VAL A 176 11.94 -10.48 -3.68
N LEU A 177 12.52 -11.50 -4.30
CA LEU A 177 12.13 -12.88 -4.03
C LEU A 177 12.76 -13.35 -2.72
N VAL A 178 11.94 -13.93 -1.85
CA VAL A 178 12.34 -14.45 -0.55
C VAL A 178 11.85 -15.88 -0.38
N ASP A 179 12.68 -16.72 0.22
CA ASP A 179 12.34 -18.13 0.44
C ASP A 179 11.43 -18.29 1.66
N ASP A 180 11.57 -17.44 2.69
CA ASP A 180 10.67 -17.38 3.84
C ASP A 180 10.03 -15.99 3.97
N ILE A 181 8.87 -15.85 3.34
CA ILE A 181 8.07 -14.60 3.40
C ILE A 181 7.51 -14.36 4.80
N ARG A 182 7.38 -15.38 5.63
CA ARG A 182 6.80 -15.27 6.97
C ARG A 182 7.65 -14.41 7.89
N GLU A 183 8.97 -14.49 7.79
CA GLU A 183 9.87 -13.61 8.55
C GLU A 183 9.61 -12.14 8.21
N ILE A 184 9.50 -11.80 6.92
CA ILE A 184 9.20 -10.43 6.46
C ILE A 184 7.81 -9.98 6.94
N GLN A 185 6.81 -10.88 6.90
CA GLN A 185 5.47 -10.59 7.43
C GLN A 185 5.49 -10.30 8.93
N LEU A 186 6.27 -11.06 9.70
CA LEU A 186 6.43 -10.86 11.15
C LEU A 186 7.12 -9.51 11.45
N ILE A 187 8.22 -9.20 10.75
CA ILE A 187 8.92 -7.92 10.89
C ILE A 187 7.96 -6.76 10.60
N LYS A 188 7.24 -6.84 9.48
CA LYS A 188 6.26 -5.80 9.14
C LYS A 188 5.19 -5.64 10.20
N ASN A 189 4.59 -6.72 10.66
CA ASN A 189 3.50 -6.66 11.62
C ASN A 189 3.95 -6.16 12.99
N ARG A 190 5.12 -6.55 13.46
CA ARG A 190 5.64 -6.17 14.78
C ARG A 190 6.30 -4.78 14.76
N LEU A 191 7.30 -4.58 13.91
CA LEU A 191 8.07 -3.34 13.87
C LEU A 191 7.26 -2.20 13.22
N TRP A 192 6.74 -2.40 12.01
CA TRP A 192 6.07 -1.32 11.30
C TRP A 192 4.65 -1.07 11.84
N ASN A 193 3.78 -2.06 11.72
CA ASN A 193 2.39 -1.87 12.07
C ASN A 193 2.17 -1.78 13.57
N GLY A 194 2.84 -2.64 14.36
CA GLY A 194 2.68 -2.70 15.81
C GLY A 194 3.18 -1.44 16.50
N VAL A 195 4.42 -1.04 16.24
CA VAL A 195 5.01 0.16 16.83
C VAL A 195 4.23 1.41 16.40
N HIS A 196 3.84 1.50 15.12
CA HIS A 196 3.04 2.61 14.61
C HIS A 196 1.67 2.71 15.30
N ALA A 197 0.96 1.58 15.44
CA ALA A 197 -0.34 1.54 16.13
C ALA A 197 -0.23 1.94 17.60
N MET A 198 0.73 1.38 18.32
CA MET A 198 0.94 1.70 19.75
C MET A 198 1.33 3.17 19.95
N THR A 199 2.21 3.70 19.09
CA THR A 199 2.59 5.12 19.12
C THR A 199 1.38 6.01 18.84
N THR A 200 0.52 5.63 17.88
CA THR A 200 -0.71 6.37 17.57
C THR A 200 -1.65 6.40 18.77
N TRP A 201 -1.90 5.26 19.41
CA TRP A 201 -2.77 5.19 20.58
C TRP A 201 -2.24 6.02 21.76
N TYR A 202 -0.94 5.96 22.02
CA TYR A 202 -0.30 6.75 23.05
C TYR A 202 -0.39 8.26 22.76
N ALA A 203 -0.10 8.66 21.51
CA ALA A 203 -0.22 10.04 21.04
C ALA A 203 -1.65 10.58 21.16
N THR A 204 -2.64 9.77 20.73
CA THR A 204 -4.06 10.13 20.85
C THR A 204 -4.47 10.33 22.32
N ARG A 205 -3.96 9.50 23.23
CA ARG A 205 -4.22 9.66 24.67
C ARG A 205 -3.64 10.95 25.22
N LEU A 206 -2.56 11.46 24.64
CA LEU A 206 -1.95 12.75 24.99
C LEU A 206 -2.60 13.95 24.28
N GLY A 207 -3.61 13.71 23.42
CA GLY A 207 -4.37 14.74 22.72
C GLY A 207 -3.77 15.19 21.39
N TYR A 208 -2.82 14.44 20.82
CA TYR A 208 -2.24 14.75 19.51
C TYR A 208 -3.17 14.24 18.39
N GLU A 209 -3.43 15.09 17.40
CA GLU A 209 -4.26 14.74 16.24
C GLU A 209 -3.51 13.97 15.15
N THR A 210 -2.20 14.14 15.08
CA THR A 210 -1.35 13.47 14.09
C THR A 210 -0.06 12.93 14.71
N ILE A 211 0.46 11.83 14.17
CA ILE A 211 1.75 11.25 14.58
C ILE A 211 2.88 12.26 14.35
N GLY A 212 2.84 13.02 13.25
CA GLY A 212 3.86 14.03 12.96
C GLY A 212 3.98 15.07 14.07
N LEU A 213 2.86 15.57 14.59
CA LEU A 213 2.85 16.47 15.75
C LEU A 213 3.30 15.76 17.03
N ALA A 214 2.81 14.55 17.27
CA ALA A 214 3.17 13.77 18.44
C ALA A 214 4.68 13.50 18.53
N MET A 215 5.33 13.25 17.41
CA MET A 215 6.78 12.99 17.34
C MET A 215 7.65 14.22 17.67
N THR A 216 7.07 15.41 17.80
CA THR A 216 7.79 16.57 18.35
C THR A 216 7.92 16.50 19.88
N ASP A 217 7.06 15.74 20.57
CA ASP A 217 7.10 15.52 22.01
C ASP A 217 8.14 14.43 22.37
N GLN A 218 9.02 14.78 23.30
CA GLN A 218 10.06 13.89 23.79
C GLN A 218 9.49 12.62 24.46
N LYS A 219 8.35 12.72 25.16
CA LYS A 219 7.71 11.56 25.81
C LYS A 219 7.22 10.55 24.79
N VAL A 220 6.66 11.01 23.67
CA VAL A 220 6.21 10.13 22.59
C VAL A 220 7.39 9.43 21.93
N ARG A 221 8.47 10.16 21.67
CA ARG A 221 9.70 9.58 21.12
C ARG A 221 10.30 8.51 22.04
N GLN A 222 10.43 8.80 23.33
CA GLN A 222 10.94 7.84 24.32
C GLN A 222 10.07 6.59 24.42
N PHE A 223 8.75 6.76 24.37
CA PHE A 223 7.81 5.62 24.34
C PHE A 223 8.03 4.77 23.09
N MET A 224 8.13 5.36 21.92
CA MET A 224 8.38 4.66 20.66
C MET A 224 9.75 3.95 20.67
N GLU A 225 10.78 4.59 21.15
CA GLU A 225 12.12 4.00 21.28
C GLU A 225 12.11 2.79 22.21
N GLY A 226 11.41 2.89 23.34
CA GLY A 226 11.20 1.74 24.25
C GLY A 226 10.48 0.58 23.58
N LEU A 227 9.43 0.84 22.81
CA LEU A 227 8.74 -0.21 22.04
C LEU A 227 9.65 -0.87 21.02
N LEU A 228 10.48 -0.10 20.32
CA LEU A 228 11.43 -0.65 19.36
C LEU A 228 12.46 -1.58 20.01
N GLU A 229 12.91 -1.24 21.22
CA GLU A 229 13.82 -2.12 21.98
C GLU A 229 13.15 -3.44 22.43
N GLU A 230 11.86 -3.41 22.78
CA GLU A 230 11.12 -4.62 23.18
C GLU A 230 10.78 -5.54 22.01
N VAL A 231 10.71 -5.02 20.79
CA VAL A 231 10.28 -5.79 19.62
C VAL A 231 11.48 -6.38 18.85
N LYS A 232 12.69 -5.87 19.09
CA LYS A 232 13.93 -6.45 18.54
C LYS A 232 14.17 -7.86 19.06
#